data_ce2f675237455195718668f14b29f5cf
#
_entry.id   ce2f675237455195718668f14b29f5cf
#
_cell.length_a   1.000
_cell.length_b   1.000
_cell.length_c   1.000
_cell.angle_alpha   90.00
_cell.angle_beta   90.00
_cell.angle_gamma   90.00
#
_symmetry.space_group_name_H-M   'P 1'
#
loop_
_entity.id
_entity.type
_entity.pdbx_description
1 polymer ?
#
loop_
_entity_poly.entity_id
_entity_poly.type
_entity_poly.pdbx_seq_one_letter_code
_entity_poly.pdbx_strand_id
1 'polypeptide(L)'
;MPTILHRVGINATPEKVFEALSTIEGLRHWWTVETTGNAKRGGLIDFGFCEMKVVASEPNKLVQWKCTRGPNEWIGTEVIFQLKWQDEQTFVSFKHANWKKPVEFMHHCSTKWATFLLSLRDWLERSEGRPYPYDVKIHVGD
;
A
#
# COMPACT_ATOMS: atom_id res chain seq x y z
N MET A 1 10.22 11.73 13.04
CA MET A 1 10.50 11.42 11.64
C MET A 1 9.26 11.72 10.80
N PRO A 2 9.39 12.36 9.63
CA PRO A 2 8.23 12.67 8.80
C PRO A 2 7.47 11.40 8.39
N THR A 3 6.16 11.52 8.30
CA THR A 3 5.26 10.39 7.98
C THR A 3 4.16 10.85 7.04
N ILE A 4 3.93 10.08 5.98
CA ILE A 4 2.75 10.26 5.11
C ILE A 4 1.57 9.58 5.78
N LEU A 5 0.43 10.27 5.87
CA LEU A 5 -0.78 9.77 6.51
C LEU A 5 -1.95 9.86 5.53
N HIS A 6 -2.72 8.77 5.41
CA HIS A 6 -3.95 8.74 4.65
C HIS A 6 -4.99 7.87 5.35
N ARG A 7 -6.24 8.05 4.98
CA ARG A 7 -7.34 7.23 5.48
C ARG A 7 -8.41 7.10 4.39
N VAL A 8 -8.81 5.86 4.09
CA VAL A 8 -9.91 5.60 3.16
C VAL A 8 -10.91 4.64 3.78
N GLY A 9 -12.18 4.82 3.46
CA GLY A 9 -13.24 3.88 3.83
C GLY A 9 -13.59 3.03 2.61
N ILE A 10 -13.73 1.72 2.83
CA ILE A 10 -14.00 0.74 1.76
C ILE A 10 -15.23 -0.07 2.13
N ASN A 11 -16.18 -0.14 1.21
CA ASN A 11 -17.39 -0.96 1.38
C ASN A 11 -17.04 -2.43 1.10
N ALA A 12 -16.31 -3.02 2.02
CA ALA A 12 -15.89 -4.42 2.00
C ALA A 12 -15.56 -4.84 3.44
N THR A 13 -15.59 -6.15 3.69
CA THR A 13 -15.26 -6.69 5.02
C THR A 13 -13.76 -6.58 5.29
N PRO A 14 -13.35 -6.55 6.58
CA PRO A 14 -11.91 -6.56 6.91
C PRO A 14 -11.17 -7.76 6.34
N GLU A 15 -11.84 -8.92 6.23
CA GLU A 15 -11.24 -10.12 5.63
C GLU A 15 -10.86 -9.89 4.17
N LYS A 16 -11.73 -9.26 3.40
CA LYS A 16 -11.48 -8.98 1.98
C LYS A 16 -10.40 -7.92 1.80
N VAL A 17 -10.43 -6.88 2.64
CA VAL A 17 -9.40 -5.84 2.60
C VAL A 17 -8.04 -6.44 2.97
N PHE A 18 -8.00 -7.23 4.03
CA PHE A 18 -6.77 -7.90 4.46
C PHE A 18 -6.19 -8.80 3.36
N GLU A 19 -7.04 -9.57 2.68
CA GLU A 19 -6.61 -10.44 1.59
C GLU A 19 -5.96 -9.63 0.46
N ALA A 20 -6.54 -8.49 0.09
CA ALA A 20 -5.98 -7.62 -0.95
C ALA A 20 -4.62 -7.04 -0.57
N LEU A 21 -4.33 -6.88 0.71
CA LEU A 21 -3.06 -6.35 1.23
C LEU A 21 -2.02 -7.43 1.50
N SER A 22 -2.46 -8.67 1.72
CA SER A 22 -1.61 -9.74 2.23
C SER A 22 -1.41 -10.90 1.26
N THR A 23 -1.81 -10.74 0.00
CA THR A 23 -1.60 -11.75 -1.04
C THR A 23 -0.94 -11.10 -2.26
N ILE A 24 -0.10 -11.87 -2.94
CA ILE A 24 0.54 -11.41 -4.18
C ILE A 24 -0.52 -11.10 -5.23
N GLU A 25 -1.53 -11.97 -5.35
CA GLU A 25 -2.63 -11.76 -6.29
C GLU A 25 -3.37 -10.45 -6.01
N GLY A 26 -3.73 -10.19 -4.76
CA GLY A 26 -4.40 -8.95 -4.38
C GLY A 26 -3.58 -7.72 -4.73
N LEU A 27 -2.29 -7.72 -4.39
CA LEU A 27 -1.39 -6.59 -4.64
C LEU A 27 -1.26 -6.29 -6.14
N ARG A 28 -1.30 -7.31 -7.00
CA ARG A 28 -1.27 -7.12 -8.46
C ARG A 28 -2.48 -6.36 -8.98
N HIS A 29 -3.60 -6.45 -8.31
CA HIS A 29 -4.84 -5.84 -8.77
C HIS A 29 -4.97 -4.37 -8.40
N TRP A 30 -4.26 -3.90 -7.39
CA TRP A 30 -4.43 -2.51 -6.98
C TRP A 30 -3.14 -1.69 -6.93
N TRP A 31 -1.96 -2.30 -6.78
CA TRP A 31 -0.70 -1.55 -6.68
C TRP A 31 0.20 -1.74 -7.88
N THR A 32 0.84 -2.90 -8.07
CA THR A 32 1.66 -3.14 -9.25
C THR A 32 1.39 -4.51 -9.85
N VAL A 33 1.26 -4.58 -11.18
CA VAL A 33 1.03 -5.85 -11.88
C VAL A 33 2.25 -6.78 -11.80
N GLU A 34 3.43 -6.23 -11.55
CA GLU A 34 4.70 -6.97 -11.49
C GLU A 34 4.99 -7.59 -10.13
N THR A 35 4.07 -7.47 -9.18
CA THR A 35 4.29 -7.99 -7.82
C THR A 35 4.57 -9.49 -7.83
N THR A 36 5.68 -9.89 -7.19
CA THR A 36 6.08 -11.28 -7.00
C THR A 36 6.60 -11.46 -5.58
N GLY A 37 6.83 -12.70 -5.18
CA GLY A 37 7.45 -13.00 -3.89
C GLY A 37 6.50 -13.67 -2.91
N ASN A 38 6.70 -13.38 -1.63
CA ASN A 38 5.97 -13.99 -0.52
C ASN A 38 5.42 -12.90 0.40
N ALA A 39 4.09 -12.79 0.45
CA ALA A 39 3.41 -11.77 1.24
C ALA A 39 3.12 -12.19 2.69
N LYS A 40 3.57 -13.36 3.10
CA LYS A 40 3.41 -13.82 4.49
C LYS A 40 4.43 -13.14 5.40
N ARG A 41 4.15 -13.11 6.69
CA ARG A 41 5.07 -12.55 7.69
C ARG A 41 6.47 -13.11 7.51
N GLY A 42 7.47 -12.24 7.46
CA GLY A 42 8.87 -12.59 7.23
C GLY A 42 9.24 -12.73 5.77
N GLY A 43 8.25 -12.73 4.86
CA GLY A 43 8.50 -12.84 3.43
C GLY A 43 8.96 -11.53 2.80
N LEU A 44 9.52 -11.64 1.60
CA LEU A 44 9.94 -10.51 0.78
C LEU A 44 9.00 -10.40 -0.41
N ILE A 45 8.50 -9.20 -0.64
CA ILE A 45 7.64 -8.88 -1.79
C ILE A 45 8.42 -7.97 -2.72
N ASP A 46 8.53 -8.37 -3.99
CA ASP A 46 9.16 -7.58 -5.03
C ASP A 46 8.06 -6.91 -5.87
N PHE A 47 8.03 -5.57 -5.82
CA PHE A 47 7.07 -4.77 -6.58
C PHE A 47 7.66 -4.24 -7.90
N GLY A 48 8.86 -4.67 -8.26
CA GLY A 48 9.58 -4.17 -9.42
C GLY A 48 10.49 -3.00 -9.03
N PHE A 49 9.90 -1.85 -8.73
CA PHE A 49 10.68 -0.65 -8.36
C PHE A 49 11.14 -0.66 -6.90
N CYS A 50 10.59 -1.52 -6.06
CA CYS A 50 11.01 -1.63 -4.67
C CYS A 50 10.76 -3.05 -4.14
N GLU A 51 11.40 -3.37 -3.03
CA GLU A 51 11.20 -4.62 -2.30
C GLU A 51 10.82 -4.29 -0.87
N MET A 52 9.84 -5.01 -0.35
CA MET A 52 9.34 -4.85 1.01
C MET A 52 9.45 -6.16 1.76
N LYS A 53 9.90 -6.09 3.02
CA LYS A 53 9.84 -7.22 3.93
C LYS A 53 8.57 -7.10 4.77
N VAL A 54 7.79 -8.17 4.86
CA VAL A 54 6.59 -8.20 5.71
C VAL A 54 7.04 -8.37 7.17
N VAL A 55 6.97 -7.30 7.95
CA VAL A 55 7.42 -7.31 9.35
C VAL A 55 6.29 -7.57 10.32
N ALA A 56 5.04 -7.35 9.92
CA ALA A 56 3.87 -7.69 10.72
C ALA A 56 2.69 -8.00 9.79
N SER A 57 1.91 -9.00 10.16
CA SER A 57 0.71 -9.39 9.42
C SER A 57 -0.25 -10.04 10.43
N GLU A 58 -1.26 -9.26 10.84
CA GLU A 58 -2.30 -9.73 11.78
C GLU A 58 -3.62 -9.78 11.02
N PRO A 59 -4.21 -10.98 10.87
CA PRO A 59 -5.44 -11.13 10.09
C PRO A 59 -6.50 -10.10 10.43
N ASN A 60 -7.00 -9.41 9.40
CA ASN A 60 -8.09 -8.45 9.45
C ASN A 60 -7.78 -7.17 10.24
N LYS A 61 -6.54 -6.96 10.69
CA LYS A 61 -6.16 -5.83 11.55
C LYS A 61 -4.98 -5.02 11.04
N LEU A 62 -3.91 -5.69 10.58
CA LEU A 62 -2.64 -5.00 10.35
C LEU A 62 -1.81 -5.70 9.28
N VAL A 63 -1.27 -4.89 8.36
CA VAL A 63 -0.19 -5.31 7.46
C VAL A 63 0.88 -4.22 7.53
N GLN A 64 2.12 -4.62 7.76
CA GLN A 64 3.25 -3.69 7.88
C GLN A 64 4.45 -4.22 7.13
N TRP A 65 5.04 -3.37 6.29
CA TRP A 65 6.21 -3.69 5.50
C TRP A 65 7.34 -2.74 5.83
N LYS A 66 8.58 -3.21 5.67
CA LYS A 66 9.78 -2.39 5.74
C LYS A 66 10.46 -2.42 4.37
N CYS A 67 10.79 -1.24 3.83
CA CYS A 67 11.45 -1.14 2.54
C CYS A 67 12.92 -1.55 2.66
N THR A 68 13.31 -2.57 1.88
CA THR A 68 14.67 -3.12 1.85
C THR A 68 15.44 -2.73 0.59
N ARG A 69 14.73 -2.36 -0.48
CA ARG A 69 15.31 -1.94 -1.76
C ARG A 69 14.34 -1.01 -2.47
N GLY A 70 14.85 0.01 -3.14
CA GLY A 70 14.02 0.95 -3.88
C GLY A 70 14.65 2.34 -3.94
N PRO A 71 13.83 3.38 -4.09
CA PRO A 71 14.34 4.75 -4.03
C PRO A 71 15.12 4.97 -2.74
N ASN A 72 16.22 5.72 -2.81
CA ASN A 72 17.08 5.93 -1.64
C ASN A 72 16.30 6.44 -0.43
N GLU A 73 15.35 7.34 -0.66
CA GLU A 73 14.54 7.93 0.41
C GLU A 73 13.60 6.91 1.07
N TRP A 74 13.32 5.80 0.40
CA TRP A 74 12.42 4.75 0.89
C TRP A 74 13.12 3.70 1.75
N ILE A 75 14.43 3.50 1.55
CA ILE A 75 15.15 2.43 2.25
C ILE A 75 15.08 2.65 3.75
N GLY A 76 14.57 1.64 4.47
CA GLY A 76 14.38 1.71 5.93
C GLY A 76 13.05 2.32 6.36
N THR A 77 12.28 2.89 5.44
CA THR A 77 10.93 3.37 5.77
C THR A 77 9.98 2.20 5.94
N GLU A 78 8.85 2.45 6.60
CA GLU A 78 7.85 1.43 6.84
C GLU A 78 6.49 1.86 6.29
N VAL A 79 5.79 0.90 5.68
CA VAL A 79 4.44 1.10 5.16
C VAL A 79 3.49 0.31 6.04
N ILE A 80 2.48 0.96 6.60
CA ILE A 80 1.60 0.39 7.60
C ILE A 80 0.14 0.58 7.20
N PHE A 81 -0.61 -0.53 7.16
CA PHE A 81 -2.06 -0.52 6.92
C PHE A 81 -2.74 -1.06 8.18
N GLN A 82 -3.56 -0.22 8.83
CA GLN A 82 -4.35 -0.62 9.98
C GLN A 82 -5.82 -0.62 9.58
N LEU A 83 -6.52 -1.72 9.88
CA LEU A 83 -7.92 -1.92 9.46
C LEU A 83 -8.84 -1.78 10.66
N LYS A 84 -9.96 -1.07 10.46
CA LYS A 84 -10.97 -0.90 11.48
C LYS A 84 -12.36 -0.98 10.85
N TRP A 85 -13.18 -1.92 11.34
CA TRP A 85 -14.58 -2.00 10.95
C TRP A 85 -15.37 -0.94 11.73
N GLN A 86 -16.04 -0.05 10.99
CA GLN A 86 -16.81 1.04 11.59
C GLN A 86 -17.82 1.54 10.57
N ASP A 87 -19.05 1.82 11.01
CA ASP A 87 -20.11 2.36 10.14
C ASP A 87 -20.33 1.49 8.88
N GLU A 88 -20.33 0.17 9.08
CA GLU A 88 -20.56 -0.84 8.03
C GLU A 88 -19.57 -0.78 6.88
N GLN A 89 -18.34 -0.37 7.16
CA GLN A 89 -17.26 -0.35 6.18
C GLN A 89 -15.93 -0.62 6.89
N THR A 90 -14.90 -0.89 6.12
CA THR A 90 -13.55 -1.03 6.65
C THR A 90 -12.77 0.25 6.38
N PHE A 91 -12.34 0.92 7.43
CA PHE A 91 -11.42 2.05 7.30
C PHE A 91 -9.99 1.52 7.27
N VAL A 92 -9.23 1.98 6.29
CA VAL A 92 -7.79 1.72 6.21
C VAL A 92 -7.07 2.98 6.62
N SER A 93 -6.37 2.92 7.74
CA SER A 93 -5.46 3.98 8.17
C SER A 93 -4.08 3.63 7.65
N PHE A 94 -3.54 4.48 6.80
CA PHE A 94 -2.30 4.26 6.08
C PHE A 94 -1.19 5.16 6.61
N LYS A 95 0.01 4.60 6.76
CA LYS A 95 1.21 5.36 7.10
C LYS A 95 2.37 4.90 6.24
N HIS A 96 3.12 5.87 5.72
CA HIS A 96 4.44 5.61 5.18
C HIS A 96 5.41 6.39 6.06
N ALA A 97 5.99 5.69 7.02
CA ALA A 97 6.68 6.26 8.17
C ALA A 97 8.21 6.16 8.05
N ASN A 98 8.89 6.89 8.93
CA ASN A 98 10.35 6.85 9.08
C ASN A 98 11.13 7.43 7.90
N TRP A 99 10.54 8.40 7.20
CA TRP A 99 11.30 9.23 6.27
C TRP A 99 12.35 10.02 7.05
N LYS A 100 13.57 10.09 6.53
CA LYS A 100 14.64 10.84 7.21
C LYS A 100 14.38 12.35 7.15
N LYS A 101 13.85 12.84 6.02
CA LYS A 101 13.61 14.27 5.79
C LYS A 101 12.31 14.46 5.00
N PRO A 102 11.60 15.60 5.19
CA PRO A 102 10.40 15.92 4.41
C PRO A 102 10.78 16.49 3.04
N VAL A 103 11.38 15.66 2.19
CA VAL A 103 11.82 16.07 0.85
C VAL A 103 10.64 16.16 -0.12
N GLU A 104 10.84 16.84 -1.26
CA GLU A 104 9.79 17.00 -2.27
C GLU A 104 9.26 15.68 -2.80
N PHE A 105 10.12 14.67 -2.92
CA PHE A 105 9.71 13.32 -3.32
C PHE A 105 8.65 12.74 -2.39
N MET A 106 8.64 13.15 -1.13
CA MET A 106 7.60 12.75 -0.18
C MET A 106 6.23 13.27 -0.60
N HIS A 107 6.16 14.49 -1.17
CA HIS A 107 4.92 15.07 -1.69
C HIS A 107 4.40 14.24 -2.88
N HIS A 108 5.30 13.89 -3.81
CA HIS A 108 4.97 13.04 -4.94
C HIS A 108 4.42 11.69 -4.46
N CYS A 109 5.12 11.04 -3.54
CA CYS A 109 4.72 9.74 -2.99
C CYS A 109 3.39 9.82 -2.25
N SER A 110 3.13 10.90 -1.51
CA SER A 110 1.86 11.09 -0.82
C SER A 110 0.69 11.12 -1.82
N THR A 111 0.84 11.87 -2.91
CA THR A 111 -0.20 11.95 -3.95
C THR A 111 -0.40 10.59 -4.61
N LYS A 112 0.69 9.89 -4.96
CA LYS A 112 0.60 8.55 -5.54
C LYS A 112 -0.05 7.55 -4.59
N TRP A 113 0.31 7.58 -3.30
CA TRP A 113 -0.33 6.69 -2.32
C TRP A 113 -1.84 6.92 -2.25
N ALA A 114 -2.28 8.17 -2.31
CA ALA A 114 -3.71 8.47 -2.33
C ALA A 114 -4.39 7.79 -3.53
N THR A 115 -3.79 7.87 -4.72
CA THR A 115 -4.35 7.23 -5.92
C THR A 115 -4.38 5.69 -5.79
N PHE A 116 -3.33 5.09 -5.21
CA PHE A 116 -3.29 3.63 -5.03
C PHE A 116 -4.26 3.15 -3.93
N LEU A 117 -4.48 3.94 -2.90
CA LEU A 117 -5.50 3.59 -1.90
C LEU A 117 -6.90 3.64 -2.50
N LEU A 118 -7.17 4.57 -3.41
CA LEU A 118 -8.42 4.60 -4.16
C LEU A 118 -8.50 3.43 -5.16
N SER A 119 -7.38 3.02 -5.72
CA SER A 119 -7.30 1.81 -6.55
C SER A 119 -7.67 0.55 -5.75
N LEU A 120 -7.17 0.43 -4.52
CA LEU A 120 -7.53 -0.65 -3.60
C LEU A 120 -9.04 -0.66 -3.36
N ARG A 121 -9.63 0.51 -3.07
CA ARG A 121 -11.07 0.64 -2.88
C ARG A 121 -11.84 0.18 -4.12
N ASP A 122 -11.44 0.66 -5.29
CA ASP A 122 -12.11 0.31 -6.55
C ASP A 122 -11.99 -1.19 -6.86
N TRP A 123 -10.84 -1.79 -6.57
CA TRP A 123 -10.67 -3.23 -6.72
C TRP A 123 -11.66 -4.00 -5.84
N LEU A 124 -11.80 -3.61 -4.59
CA LEU A 124 -12.66 -4.31 -3.64
C LEU A 124 -14.15 -4.05 -3.85
N GLU A 125 -14.51 -2.85 -4.32
CA GLU A 125 -15.91 -2.48 -4.51
C GLU A 125 -16.44 -2.78 -5.92
N ARG A 126 -15.56 -2.74 -6.95
CA ARG A 126 -15.96 -2.84 -8.36
C ARG A 126 -15.22 -3.91 -9.15
N SER A 127 -14.25 -4.59 -8.53
CA SER A 127 -13.34 -5.52 -9.22
C SER A 127 -12.52 -4.84 -10.32
N GLU A 128 -12.26 -3.55 -10.20
CA GLU A 128 -11.52 -2.73 -11.16
C GLU A 128 -10.50 -1.84 -10.46
N GLY A 129 -9.34 -2.41 -10.11
CA GLY A 129 -8.22 -1.62 -9.60
C GLY A 129 -7.47 -0.93 -10.75
N ARG A 130 -6.58 -0.02 -10.38
CA ARG A 130 -5.69 0.67 -11.33
C ARG A 130 -4.24 0.53 -10.87
N PRO A 131 -3.67 -0.69 -11.02
CA PRO A 131 -2.29 -0.92 -10.61
C PRO A 131 -1.31 -0.31 -11.61
N TYR A 132 -0.09 0.03 -11.15
CA TYR A 132 0.98 0.43 -12.04
C TYR A 132 1.25 -0.68 -13.07
N PRO A 133 1.41 -0.39 -14.37
CA PRO A 133 1.57 0.94 -14.99
C PRO A 133 0.26 1.62 -15.44
N TYR A 134 -0.90 1.09 -15.07
CA TYR A 134 -2.21 1.61 -15.48
C TYR A 134 -2.80 2.59 -14.46
N ASP A 135 -1.99 3.05 -13.52
CA ASP A 135 -2.39 3.93 -12.43
C ASP A 135 -2.66 5.36 -12.89
N VAL A 136 -3.34 6.11 -12.03
CA VAL A 136 -3.60 7.52 -12.27
C VAL A 136 -2.27 8.28 -12.37
N LYS A 137 -2.07 9.01 -13.45
CA LYS A 137 -0.87 9.83 -13.64
C LYS A 137 -1.09 11.18 -13.00
N ILE A 138 -0.12 11.62 -12.19
CA ILE A 138 -0.26 12.85 -11.41
C ILE A 138 0.55 14.01 -11.96
N HIS A 139 1.33 13.77 -13.02
CA HIS A 139 2.02 14.81 -13.77
C HIS A 139 2.43 14.27 -15.14
N VAL A 140 2.82 15.18 -16.03
CA VAL A 140 3.37 14.79 -17.34
C VAL A 140 4.68 14.04 -17.10
N GLY A 141 4.82 12.87 -17.69
CA GLY A 141 6.01 12.02 -17.53
C GLY A 141 5.98 11.09 -16.32
N ASP A 142 4.86 11.08 -15.60
CA ASP A 142 4.67 10.13 -14.49
C ASP A 142 4.59 8.69 -14.99
#